data_fe4ae4adc5e6c5d7f3a5b7ccf500afb5
#
_entry.id   fe4ae4adc5e6c5d7f3a5b7ccf500afb5
#
_cell.length_a   1.000
_cell.length_b   1.000
_cell.length_c   1.000
_cell.angle_alpha   90.00
_cell.angle_beta   90.00
_cell.angle_gamma   90.00
#
_symmetry.space_group_name_H-M   'P 1'
#
loop_
_entity.id
_entity.type
_entity.pdbx_description
1 polymer ?
#
loop_
_entity_poly.entity_id
_entity_poly.type
_entity_poly.pdbx_seq_one_letter_code
_entity_poly.pdbx_strand_id
1 'polypeptide(L)'
;MLNDIANDRTHGSTDLALLALDGISKAANATDTVLLAVFQQRMQSLIRSLQSSRPSMVALNNLLERVRLPISQFNSRDLKAYRKLIIDHCAEAKSFAREAQSQAVIEMVNQIKPGDVIMTHSISSTIKKVLSRLSKTRVHIIVTESRPGDEGKVLAAYLVALGMRPTYITEAQINLWMPRANKVVVGADALLEDGSIINKCGTSLMAMSARYHGVPVYVCAESFKQTNSNAYELEQMDPGELKLNVAGVKVSNWYFERVAPDLITKWIH
;
A
#
# COMPACT_ATOMS: atom_id res chain seq x y z
N MET A 1 -2.14 14.52 -13.80
CA MET A 1 -2.85 13.58 -12.90
C MET A 1 -2.75 12.12 -13.36
N LEU A 2 -3.28 11.72 -14.53
CA LEU A 2 -3.23 10.31 -14.97
C LEU A 2 -1.80 9.81 -15.11
N ASN A 3 -0.95 10.55 -15.82
CA ASN A 3 0.47 10.24 -15.97
C ASN A 3 1.23 10.28 -14.62
N ASP A 4 0.85 11.17 -13.72
CA ASP A 4 1.49 11.27 -12.41
C ASP A 4 1.20 10.02 -11.57
N ILE A 5 -0.06 9.52 -11.58
CA ILE A 5 -0.45 8.30 -10.85
C ILE A 5 0.14 7.04 -11.51
N ALA A 6 0.11 6.96 -12.84
CA ALA A 6 0.65 5.81 -13.59
C ALA A 6 2.16 5.64 -13.37
N ASN A 7 2.90 6.74 -13.27
CA ASN A 7 4.37 6.76 -13.18
C ASN A 7 4.90 6.98 -11.76
N ASP A 8 4.03 7.17 -10.76
CA ASP A 8 4.47 7.36 -9.39
C ASP A 8 5.13 6.10 -8.83
N ARG A 9 6.30 6.26 -8.26
CA ARG A 9 7.11 5.20 -7.62
C ARG A 9 7.45 5.55 -6.16
N THR A 10 6.90 6.65 -5.64
CA THR A 10 7.24 7.21 -4.33
C THR A 10 6.14 7.01 -3.29
N HIS A 11 4.88 6.97 -3.74
CA HIS A 11 3.74 6.79 -2.84
C HIS A 11 3.32 5.31 -2.75
N GLY A 12 2.90 4.90 -1.56
CA GLY A 12 2.26 3.61 -1.35
C GLY A 12 0.85 3.55 -1.96
N SER A 13 0.31 2.34 -2.10
CA SER A 13 -0.99 2.10 -2.77
C SER A 13 -2.16 2.87 -2.16
N THR A 14 -2.18 3.05 -0.84
CA THR A 14 -3.21 3.85 -0.14
C THR A 14 -3.09 5.34 -0.48
N ASP A 15 -1.88 5.90 -0.44
CA ASP A 15 -1.66 7.32 -0.70
C ASP A 15 -1.98 7.66 -2.16
N LEU A 16 -1.60 6.80 -3.12
CA LEU A 16 -1.95 6.93 -4.53
C LEU A 16 -3.46 6.91 -4.77
N ALA A 17 -4.18 6.03 -4.10
CA ALA A 17 -5.63 5.96 -4.21
C ALA A 17 -6.30 7.26 -3.68
N LEU A 18 -5.81 7.82 -2.57
CA LEU A 18 -6.28 9.09 -2.05
C LEU A 18 -5.99 10.26 -3.00
N LEU A 19 -4.81 10.30 -3.63
CA LEU A 19 -4.46 11.29 -4.65
C LEU A 19 -5.35 11.18 -5.90
N ALA A 20 -5.71 9.96 -6.31
CA ALA A 20 -6.64 9.74 -7.41
C ALA A 20 -8.03 10.30 -7.11
N LEU A 21 -8.56 10.05 -5.91
CA LEU A 21 -9.85 10.59 -5.46
C LEU A 21 -9.85 12.13 -5.41
N ASP A 22 -8.75 12.74 -4.94
CA ASP A 22 -8.59 14.21 -4.97
C ASP A 22 -8.54 14.74 -6.41
N GLY A 23 -7.86 14.03 -7.29
CA GLY A 23 -7.81 14.38 -8.71
C GLY A 23 -9.17 14.31 -9.40
N ILE A 24 -9.99 13.30 -9.11
CA ILE A 24 -11.36 13.17 -9.64
C ILE A 24 -12.23 14.32 -9.12
N SER A 25 -12.19 14.64 -7.83
CA SER A 25 -12.92 15.78 -7.26
C SER A 25 -12.53 17.10 -7.92
N LYS A 26 -11.23 17.34 -8.13
CA LYS A 26 -10.73 18.55 -8.82
C LYS A 26 -11.20 18.59 -10.28
N ALA A 27 -11.12 17.45 -11.00
CA ALA A 27 -11.59 17.35 -12.37
C ALA A 27 -13.11 17.61 -12.48
N ALA A 28 -13.90 17.08 -11.54
CA ALA A 28 -15.34 17.34 -11.49
C ALA A 28 -15.66 18.82 -11.29
N ASN A 29 -14.89 19.53 -10.46
CA ASN A 29 -15.07 20.97 -10.23
C ASN A 29 -14.60 21.83 -11.42
N ALA A 30 -13.50 21.48 -12.07
CA ALA A 30 -12.88 22.27 -13.14
C ALA A 30 -13.49 22.04 -14.53
N THR A 31 -14.37 21.05 -14.70
CA THR A 31 -14.93 20.73 -16.02
C THR A 31 -16.04 21.70 -16.38
N ASP A 32 -15.75 22.60 -17.35
CA ASP A 32 -16.72 23.50 -17.93
C ASP A 32 -17.48 22.80 -19.05
N THR A 33 -18.63 22.24 -18.72
CA THR A 33 -19.59 21.73 -19.69
C THR A 33 -21.00 21.90 -19.15
N VAL A 34 -21.93 22.20 -20.07
CA VAL A 34 -23.36 22.34 -19.77
C VAL A 34 -24.13 21.06 -20.12
N LEU A 35 -23.51 20.12 -20.81
CA LEU A 35 -24.13 18.87 -21.25
C LEU A 35 -23.83 17.73 -20.29
N LEU A 36 -24.85 17.27 -19.57
CA LEU A 36 -24.74 16.17 -18.61
C LEU A 36 -24.12 14.91 -19.22
N ALA A 37 -24.58 14.49 -20.41
CA ALA A 37 -24.08 13.27 -21.05
C ALA A 37 -22.56 13.33 -21.32
N VAL A 38 -22.06 14.50 -21.78
CA VAL A 38 -20.63 14.72 -22.01
C VAL A 38 -19.86 14.68 -20.69
N PHE A 39 -20.41 15.30 -19.66
CA PHE A 39 -19.79 15.29 -18.33
C PHE A 39 -19.71 13.89 -17.73
N GLN A 40 -20.82 13.12 -17.80
CA GLN A 40 -20.87 11.72 -17.37
C GLN A 40 -19.83 10.87 -18.09
N GLN A 41 -19.77 10.97 -19.42
CA GLN A 41 -18.79 10.23 -20.21
C GLN A 41 -17.35 10.56 -19.82
N ARG A 42 -17.02 11.85 -19.65
CA ARG A 42 -15.68 12.30 -19.25
C ARG A 42 -15.28 11.77 -17.88
N MET A 43 -16.16 11.86 -16.89
CA MET A 43 -15.84 11.41 -15.53
C MET A 43 -15.72 9.90 -15.43
N GLN A 44 -16.62 9.16 -16.09
CA GLN A 44 -16.54 7.69 -16.14
C GLN A 44 -15.29 7.21 -16.90
N SER A 45 -14.92 7.89 -17.99
CA SER A 45 -13.68 7.56 -18.72
C SER A 45 -12.45 7.85 -17.89
N LEU A 46 -12.41 8.96 -17.16
CA LEU A 46 -11.31 9.31 -16.25
C LEU A 46 -11.11 8.22 -15.18
N ILE A 47 -12.20 7.80 -14.52
CA ILE A 47 -12.11 6.78 -13.47
C ILE A 47 -11.63 5.45 -14.06
N ARG A 48 -12.17 5.00 -15.19
CA ARG A 48 -11.71 3.79 -15.88
C ARG A 48 -10.25 3.87 -16.30
N SER A 49 -9.80 5.00 -16.80
CA SER A 49 -8.38 5.20 -17.17
C SER A 49 -7.46 5.14 -15.97
N LEU A 50 -7.89 5.66 -14.81
CA LEU A 50 -7.14 5.53 -13.56
C LEU A 50 -7.04 4.08 -13.09
N GLN A 51 -8.14 3.31 -13.15
CA GLN A 51 -8.15 1.88 -12.83
C GLN A 51 -7.25 1.09 -13.78
N SER A 52 -7.32 1.37 -15.08
CA SER A 52 -6.50 0.68 -16.10
C SER A 52 -5.03 1.06 -16.07
N SER A 53 -4.67 2.22 -15.48
CA SER A 53 -3.28 2.65 -15.40
C SER A 53 -2.45 1.83 -14.39
N ARG A 54 -3.10 1.25 -13.39
CA ARG A 54 -2.47 0.42 -12.34
C ARG A 54 -3.40 -0.76 -12.00
N PRO A 55 -3.60 -1.72 -12.91
CA PRO A 55 -4.60 -2.78 -12.76
C PRO A 55 -4.31 -3.70 -11.57
N SER A 56 -3.05 -3.92 -11.23
CA SER A 56 -2.62 -4.69 -10.07
C SER A 56 -2.84 -3.99 -8.71
N MET A 57 -3.11 -2.68 -8.71
CA MET A 57 -3.24 -1.91 -7.47
C MET A 57 -4.65 -2.03 -6.87
N VAL A 58 -4.88 -3.06 -6.06
CA VAL A 58 -6.19 -3.38 -5.45
C VAL A 58 -6.77 -2.21 -4.67
N ALA A 59 -5.97 -1.52 -3.86
CA ALA A 59 -6.42 -0.36 -3.08
C ALA A 59 -7.01 0.76 -3.96
N LEU A 60 -6.32 1.10 -5.05
CA LEU A 60 -6.78 2.10 -6.02
C LEU A 60 -8.10 1.67 -6.65
N ASN A 61 -8.15 0.44 -7.15
CA ASN A 61 -9.31 -0.09 -7.85
C ASN A 61 -10.54 -0.16 -6.95
N ASN A 62 -10.41 -0.63 -5.72
CA ASN A 62 -11.52 -0.75 -4.77
C ASN A 62 -12.05 0.62 -4.33
N LEU A 63 -11.18 1.60 -4.06
CA LEU A 63 -11.62 2.94 -3.69
C LEU A 63 -12.24 3.70 -4.86
N LEU A 64 -11.73 3.54 -6.08
CA LEU A 64 -12.34 4.12 -7.28
C LEU A 64 -13.70 3.47 -7.60
N GLU A 65 -13.88 2.19 -7.33
CA GLU A 65 -15.14 1.50 -7.53
C GLU A 65 -16.26 2.03 -6.61
N ARG A 66 -15.91 2.45 -5.37
CA ARG A 66 -16.85 3.11 -4.44
C ARG A 66 -17.40 4.43 -5.00
N VAL A 67 -16.68 5.08 -5.90
CA VAL A 67 -17.16 6.28 -6.60
C VAL A 67 -17.87 5.89 -7.90
N ARG A 68 -17.30 4.95 -8.67
CA ARG A 68 -17.80 4.57 -9.99
C ARG A 68 -19.20 3.96 -9.96
N LEU A 69 -19.46 3.08 -9.01
CA LEU A 69 -20.76 2.39 -8.90
C LEU A 69 -21.92 3.37 -8.69
N PRO A 70 -21.92 4.25 -7.67
CA PRO A 70 -23.01 5.21 -7.46
C PRO A 70 -23.23 6.15 -8.65
N ILE A 71 -22.15 6.65 -9.25
CA ILE A 71 -22.29 7.58 -10.39
C ILE A 71 -22.80 6.90 -11.67
N SER A 72 -22.56 5.59 -11.84
CA SER A 72 -23.09 4.81 -12.96
C SER A 72 -24.59 4.55 -12.86
N GLN A 73 -25.15 4.60 -11.66
CA GLN A 73 -26.58 4.39 -11.35
C GLN A 73 -27.38 5.70 -11.28
N PHE A 74 -26.73 6.83 -11.55
CA PHE A 74 -27.37 8.13 -11.47
C PHE A 74 -28.42 8.36 -12.57
N ASN A 75 -29.69 8.52 -12.17
CA ASN A 75 -30.84 8.61 -13.06
C ASN A 75 -31.44 10.02 -13.21
N SER A 76 -30.88 11.04 -12.57
CA SER A 76 -31.34 12.42 -12.72
C SER A 76 -30.72 13.08 -13.96
N ARG A 77 -31.42 14.10 -14.50
CA ARG A 77 -30.92 14.94 -15.60
C ARG A 77 -30.21 16.21 -15.10
N ASP A 78 -30.03 16.36 -13.79
CA ASP A 78 -29.40 17.54 -13.19
C ASP A 78 -27.86 17.37 -13.15
N LEU A 79 -27.18 18.20 -13.94
CA LEU A 79 -25.71 18.27 -13.99
C LEU A 79 -25.09 18.67 -12.64
N LYS A 80 -25.72 19.60 -11.91
CA LYS A 80 -25.21 20.05 -10.60
C LYS A 80 -25.31 18.91 -9.57
N ALA A 81 -26.43 18.19 -9.58
CA ALA A 81 -26.62 17.02 -8.73
C ALA A 81 -25.60 15.91 -9.04
N TYR A 82 -25.33 15.63 -10.32
CA TYR A 82 -24.34 14.64 -10.71
C TYR A 82 -22.90 15.04 -10.30
N ARG A 83 -22.55 16.33 -10.48
CA ARG A 83 -21.26 16.87 -10.02
C ARG A 83 -21.10 16.71 -8.50
N LYS A 84 -22.13 17.11 -7.75
CA LYS A 84 -22.16 16.98 -6.29
C LYS A 84 -22.00 15.52 -5.87
N LEU A 85 -22.70 14.60 -6.51
CA LEU A 85 -22.60 13.15 -6.25
C LEU A 85 -21.17 12.66 -6.36
N ILE A 86 -20.44 13.02 -7.42
CA ILE A 86 -19.04 12.63 -7.59
C ILE A 86 -18.16 13.14 -6.44
N ILE A 87 -18.32 14.42 -6.10
CA ILE A 87 -17.52 15.06 -5.05
C ILE A 87 -17.81 14.42 -3.68
N ASP A 88 -19.08 14.20 -3.38
CA ASP A 88 -19.51 13.58 -2.13
C ASP A 88 -18.95 12.15 -2.00
N HIS A 89 -19.09 11.31 -3.04
CA HIS A 89 -18.57 9.95 -3.01
C HIS A 89 -17.03 9.89 -2.99
N CYS A 90 -16.34 10.84 -3.60
CA CYS A 90 -14.88 10.95 -3.41
C CYS A 90 -14.54 11.30 -1.95
N ALA A 91 -15.29 12.17 -1.31
CA ALA A 91 -15.08 12.53 0.10
C ALA A 91 -15.39 11.35 1.02
N GLU A 92 -16.49 10.62 0.80
CA GLU A 92 -16.88 9.40 1.52
C GLU A 92 -15.82 8.30 1.37
N ALA A 93 -15.34 8.04 0.16
CA ALA A 93 -14.29 7.04 -0.10
C ALA A 93 -12.99 7.40 0.63
N LYS A 94 -12.62 8.68 0.69
CA LYS A 94 -11.46 9.15 1.46
C LYS A 94 -11.67 9.01 2.97
N SER A 95 -12.84 9.31 3.50
CA SER A 95 -13.17 9.11 4.92
C SER A 95 -13.05 7.64 5.28
N PHE A 96 -13.71 6.78 4.51
CA PHE A 96 -13.63 5.33 4.66
C PHE A 96 -12.18 4.82 4.67
N ALA A 97 -11.35 5.27 3.72
CA ALA A 97 -9.95 4.85 3.64
C ALA A 97 -9.14 5.28 4.88
N ARG A 98 -9.37 6.49 5.38
CA ARG A 98 -8.71 7.01 6.59
C ARG A 98 -9.17 6.29 7.86
N GLU A 99 -10.45 5.98 7.96
CA GLU A 99 -11.02 5.23 9.08
C GLU A 99 -10.47 3.80 9.12
N ALA A 100 -10.50 3.09 7.98
CA ALA A 100 -9.93 1.75 7.86
C ALA A 100 -8.43 1.73 8.21
N GLN A 101 -7.66 2.73 7.75
CA GLN A 101 -6.25 2.85 8.11
C GLN A 101 -6.07 3.11 9.60
N SER A 102 -6.88 4.00 10.19
CA SER A 102 -6.81 4.29 11.63
C SER A 102 -7.12 3.07 12.47
N GLN A 103 -8.12 2.29 12.06
CA GLN A 103 -8.50 1.04 12.73
C GLN A 103 -7.37 0.03 12.70
N ALA A 104 -6.81 -0.27 11.52
CA ALA A 104 -5.68 -1.17 11.37
C ALA A 104 -4.45 -0.73 12.22
N VAL A 105 -4.17 0.57 12.26
CA VAL A 105 -3.10 1.12 13.09
C VAL A 105 -3.35 0.90 14.58
N ILE A 106 -4.57 1.17 15.06
CA ILE A 106 -4.92 0.99 16.47
C ILE A 106 -4.79 -0.49 16.86
N GLU A 107 -5.35 -1.37 16.06
CA GLU A 107 -5.30 -2.81 16.33
C GLU A 107 -3.88 -3.36 16.30
N MET A 108 -3.03 -2.89 15.37
CA MET A 108 -1.63 -3.30 15.31
C MET A 108 -0.85 -2.80 16.53
N VAL A 109 -1.03 -1.56 16.95
CA VAL A 109 -0.39 -1.01 18.16
C VAL A 109 -0.75 -1.82 19.39
N ASN A 110 -1.98 -2.30 19.51
CA ASN A 110 -2.45 -3.15 20.62
C ASN A 110 -1.77 -4.54 20.66
N GLN A 111 -1.15 -5.00 19.55
CA GLN A 111 -0.37 -6.25 19.53
C GLN A 111 1.08 -6.06 20.01
N ILE A 112 1.51 -4.82 20.26
CA ILE A 112 2.91 -4.49 20.55
C ILE A 112 3.05 -4.10 22.01
N LYS A 113 4.08 -4.64 22.66
CA LYS A 113 4.36 -4.40 24.09
C LYS A 113 5.68 -3.64 24.27
N PRO A 114 5.85 -2.90 25.37
CA PRO A 114 7.16 -2.38 25.72
C PRO A 114 8.21 -3.47 25.84
N GLY A 115 9.36 -3.27 25.22
CA GLY A 115 10.44 -4.24 25.12
C GLY A 115 10.44 -5.07 23.84
N ASP A 116 9.39 -4.97 23.00
CA ASP A 116 9.36 -5.68 21.73
C ASP A 116 10.48 -5.22 20.79
N VAL A 117 11.05 -6.18 20.07
CA VAL A 117 11.96 -5.96 18.94
C VAL A 117 11.23 -6.36 17.68
N ILE A 118 10.96 -5.38 16.83
CA ILE A 118 10.12 -5.52 15.64
C ILE A 118 11.01 -5.47 14.39
N MET A 119 10.95 -6.49 13.55
CA MET A 119 11.56 -6.45 12.22
C MET A 119 10.50 -6.04 11.19
N THR A 120 10.85 -5.11 10.31
CA THR A 120 9.96 -4.62 9.25
C THR A 120 10.69 -4.50 7.92
N HIS A 121 9.93 -4.53 6.82
CA HIS A 121 10.41 -4.50 5.44
C HIS A 121 9.61 -3.52 4.61
N SER A 122 10.31 -2.77 3.73
CA SER A 122 9.73 -1.76 2.86
C SER A 122 9.13 -0.57 3.63
N ILE A 123 8.38 0.26 2.91
CA ILE A 123 7.72 1.43 3.48
C ILE A 123 6.23 1.39 3.16
N SER A 124 5.41 1.49 4.18
CA SER A 124 3.96 1.60 4.08
C SER A 124 3.50 2.79 4.91
N SER A 125 2.57 3.60 4.39
CA SER A 125 2.01 4.72 5.15
C SER A 125 1.32 4.24 6.44
N THR A 126 0.73 3.05 6.42
CA THR A 126 0.09 2.43 7.60
C THR A 126 1.13 1.99 8.61
N ILE A 127 2.20 1.30 8.17
CA ILE A 127 3.32 0.92 9.05
C ILE A 127 4.02 2.15 9.63
N LYS A 128 4.25 3.21 8.84
CA LYS A 128 4.77 4.48 9.37
C LYS A 128 3.91 5.03 10.51
N LYS A 129 2.58 5.00 10.37
CA LYS A 129 1.65 5.45 11.42
C LYS A 129 1.71 4.55 12.66
N VAL A 130 1.81 3.23 12.49
CA VAL A 130 2.03 2.30 13.62
C VAL A 130 3.31 2.67 14.36
N LEU A 131 4.43 2.76 13.66
CA LEU A 131 5.73 3.06 14.26
C LEU A 131 5.78 4.46 14.89
N SER A 132 5.12 5.45 14.30
CA SER A 132 4.98 6.79 14.88
C SER A 132 4.26 6.76 16.24
N ARG A 133 3.17 5.98 16.36
CA ARG A 133 2.48 5.82 17.65
C ARG A 133 3.32 5.10 18.69
N LEU A 134 4.26 4.26 18.25
CA LEU A 134 5.18 3.54 19.13
C LEU A 134 6.44 4.35 19.52
N SER A 135 6.65 5.54 18.96
CA SER A 135 7.86 6.34 19.17
C SER A 135 8.14 6.67 20.64
N LYS A 136 7.11 6.74 21.48
CA LYS A 136 7.22 6.91 22.94
C LYS A 136 7.19 5.59 23.71
N THR A 137 7.03 4.47 23.02
CA THR A 137 7.02 3.13 23.61
C THR A 137 8.45 2.57 23.55
N ARG A 138 8.84 1.83 24.56
CA ARG A 138 10.16 1.22 24.64
C ARG A 138 10.24 0.00 23.72
N VAL A 139 10.34 0.23 22.39
CA VAL A 139 10.48 -0.79 21.36
C VAL A 139 11.76 -0.57 20.57
N HIS A 140 12.32 -1.63 20.01
CA HIS A 140 13.43 -1.56 19.06
C HIS A 140 12.97 -1.97 17.67
N ILE A 141 13.38 -1.24 16.63
CA ILE A 141 12.97 -1.50 15.25
C ILE A 141 14.19 -1.94 14.43
N ILE A 142 14.07 -3.07 13.75
CA ILE A 142 15.01 -3.55 12.75
C ILE A 142 14.39 -3.31 11.38
N VAL A 143 15.04 -2.51 10.56
CA VAL A 143 14.58 -2.10 9.21
C VAL A 143 15.51 -2.71 8.18
N THR A 144 14.96 -3.40 7.18
CA THR A 144 15.74 -3.88 6.04
C THR A 144 15.96 -2.77 5.00
N GLU A 145 16.97 -2.90 4.16
CA GLU A 145 17.27 -1.96 3.07
C GLU A 145 16.13 -1.80 2.08
N SER A 146 15.40 -2.88 1.81
CA SER A 146 14.21 -2.93 0.94
C SER A 146 14.56 -2.64 -0.53
N ARG A 147 15.48 -3.45 -1.07
CA ARG A 147 15.82 -3.42 -2.49
C ARG A 147 14.63 -3.80 -3.37
N PRO A 148 14.51 -3.29 -4.62
CA PRO A 148 15.48 -2.40 -5.31
C PRO A 148 15.32 -0.91 -5.00
N GLY A 149 14.22 -0.47 -4.40
CA GLY A 149 13.89 0.96 -4.20
C GLY A 149 14.58 1.61 -2.99
N ASP A 150 15.30 0.86 -2.16
CA ASP A 150 15.99 1.35 -0.96
C ASP A 150 15.04 2.08 0.03
N GLU A 151 13.75 1.71 0.05
CA GLU A 151 12.74 2.38 0.88
C GLU A 151 13.05 2.30 2.38
N GLY A 152 13.80 1.29 2.80
CA GLY A 152 14.27 1.15 4.18
C GLY A 152 15.10 2.32 4.66
N LYS A 153 15.86 2.99 3.78
CA LYS A 153 16.61 4.21 4.11
C LYS A 153 15.66 5.35 4.50
N VAL A 154 14.57 5.50 3.75
CA VAL A 154 13.57 6.53 4.02
C VAL A 154 12.84 6.23 5.34
N LEU A 155 12.52 4.96 5.60
CA LEU A 155 11.89 4.55 6.86
C LEU A 155 12.84 4.75 8.04
N ALA A 156 14.10 4.37 7.93
CA ALA A 156 15.09 4.57 8.99
C ALA A 156 15.29 6.06 9.33
N ALA A 157 15.40 6.93 8.31
CA ALA A 157 15.48 8.38 8.52
C ALA A 157 14.23 8.93 9.21
N TYR A 158 13.04 8.46 8.82
CA TYR A 158 11.78 8.82 9.47
C TYR A 158 11.75 8.42 10.95
N LEU A 159 12.21 7.22 11.31
CA LEU A 159 12.26 6.75 12.69
C LEU A 159 13.25 7.57 13.53
N VAL A 160 14.40 7.94 12.97
CA VAL A 160 15.38 8.82 13.64
C VAL A 160 14.76 10.19 13.90
N ALA A 161 14.01 10.76 12.96
CA ALA A 161 13.30 12.02 13.15
C ALA A 161 12.23 11.96 14.25
N LEU A 162 11.70 10.77 14.57
CA LEU A 162 10.81 10.52 15.71
C LEU A 162 11.57 10.28 17.03
N GLY A 163 12.90 10.40 17.05
CA GLY A 163 13.74 10.16 18.23
C GLY A 163 14.04 8.69 18.51
N MET A 164 13.71 7.78 17.59
CA MET A 164 14.01 6.35 17.71
C MET A 164 15.42 6.04 17.20
N ARG A 165 15.96 4.89 17.57
CA ARG A 165 17.27 4.38 17.12
C ARG A 165 17.11 3.02 16.45
N PRO A 166 16.69 2.98 15.17
CA PRO A 166 16.52 1.70 14.45
C PRO A 166 17.86 1.04 14.15
N THR A 167 17.85 -0.28 14.00
CA THR A 167 18.93 -1.03 13.36
C THR A 167 18.58 -1.19 11.89
N TYR A 168 19.50 -0.81 11.01
CA TYR A 168 19.36 -0.95 9.56
C TYR A 168 20.20 -2.14 9.06
N ILE A 169 19.60 -3.03 8.28
CA ILE A 169 20.24 -4.24 7.75
C ILE A 169 19.93 -4.42 6.26
N THR A 170 20.72 -5.23 5.56
CA THR A 170 20.36 -5.73 4.22
C THR A 170 19.46 -6.97 4.33
N GLU A 171 18.75 -7.31 3.26
CA GLU A 171 17.93 -8.54 3.19
C GLU A 171 18.75 -9.80 3.45
N ALA A 172 20.02 -9.84 3.01
CA ALA A 172 20.93 -10.95 3.25
C ALA A 172 21.18 -11.23 4.74
N GLN A 173 20.95 -10.24 5.61
CA GLN A 173 21.14 -10.37 7.05
C GLN A 173 19.86 -10.73 7.81
N ILE A 174 18.72 -10.89 7.15
CA ILE A 174 17.43 -11.18 7.81
C ILE A 174 17.56 -12.37 8.75
N ASN A 175 18.10 -13.50 8.29
CA ASN A 175 18.22 -14.70 9.12
C ASN A 175 19.20 -14.54 10.30
N LEU A 176 20.24 -13.72 10.15
CA LEU A 176 21.18 -13.40 11.22
C LEU A 176 20.54 -12.58 12.35
N TRP A 177 19.61 -11.68 11.99
CA TRP A 177 18.96 -10.77 12.92
C TRP A 177 17.63 -11.29 13.45
N MET A 178 16.97 -12.22 12.76
CA MET A 178 15.67 -12.76 13.16
C MET A 178 15.63 -13.32 14.61
N PRO A 179 16.65 -14.01 15.13
CA PRO A 179 16.64 -14.46 16.54
C PRO A 179 16.56 -13.33 17.57
N ARG A 180 16.82 -12.08 17.19
CA ARG A 180 16.71 -10.91 18.05
C ARG A 180 15.34 -10.25 17.99
N ALA A 181 14.58 -10.51 16.92
CA ALA A 181 13.23 -10.03 16.76
C ALA A 181 12.25 -10.96 17.49
N ASN A 182 11.20 -10.38 18.05
CA ASN A 182 10.09 -11.16 18.61
C ASN A 182 8.78 -10.93 17.84
N LYS A 183 8.80 -10.04 16.86
CA LYS A 183 7.70 -9.82 15.92
C LYS A 183 8.23 -9.37 14.57
N VAL A 184 7.60 -9.85 13.50
CA VAL A 184 7.67 -9.25 12.17
C VAL A 184 6.38 -8.47 11.95
N VAL A 185 6.48 -7.23 11.51
CA VAL A 185 5.33 -6.37 11.18
C VAL A 185 5.54 -5.78 9.81
N VAL A 186 4.70 -6.15 8.84
CA VAL A 186 4.76 -5.68 7.46
C VAL A 186 3.40 -5.17 6.99
N GLY A 187 3.39 -4.38 5.93
CA GLY A 187 2.17 -4.01 5.20
C GLY A 187 1.76 -5.07 4.18
N ALA A 188 0.75 -4.74 3.39
CA ALA A 188 0.43 -5.46 2.16
C ALA A 188 -0.13 -4.49 1.12
N ASP A 189 0.07 -4.81 -0.16
CA ASP A 189 -0.54 -4.11 -1.29
C ASP A 189 -1.83 -4.77 -1.74
N ALA A 190 -1.98 -6.08 -1.53
CA ALA A 190 -3.21 -6.82 -1.69
C ALA A 190 -3.31 -7.96 -0.68
N LEU A 191 -4.56 -8.28 -0.29
CA LEU A 191 -4.96 -9.44 0.52
C LEU A 191 -5.82 -10.32 -0.39
N LEU A 192 -5.32 -11.51 -0.75
CA LEU A 192 -5.98 -12.40 -1.70
C LEU A 192 -7.00 -13.30 -0.98
N GLU A 193 -7.91 -13.89 -1.77
CA GLU A 193 -9.00 -14.74 -1.25
C GLU A 193 -8.49 -15.97 -0.48
N ASP A 194 -7.37 -16.56 -0.91
CA ASP A 194 -6.77 -17.74 -0.29
C ASP A 194 -5.95 -17.45 0.96
N GLY A 195 -5.91 -16.21 1.38
CA GLY A 195 -5.13 -15.80 2.55
C GLY A 195 -3.68 -15.40 2.24
N SER A 196 -3.22 -15.49 1.01
CA SER A 196 -1.92 -14.94 0.65
C SER A 196 -1.95 -13.42 0.54
N ILE A 197 -0.81 -12.79 0.63
CA ILE A 197 -0.66 -11.35 0.42
C ILE A 197 0.27 -11.05 -0.75
N ILE A 198 0.09 -9.90 -1.34
CA ILE A 198 1.07 -9.27 -2.21
C ILE A 198 1.76 -8.17 -1.43
N ASN A 199 3.08 -8.24 -1.38
CA ASN A 199 3.89 -7.21 -0.72
C ASN A 199 5.26 -7.11 -1.40
N LYS A 200 6.07 -6.15 -0.96
CA LYS A 200 7.44 -5.92 -1.46
C LYS A 200 8.27 -7.20 -1.46
N CYS A 201 9.03 -7.44 -2.55
CA CYS A 201 9.99 -8.54 -2.65
C CYS A 201 10.96 -8.52 -1.47
N GLY A 202 11.19 -9.69 -0.85
CA GLY A 202 11.91 -9.86 0.40
C GLY A 202 11.00 -10.18 1.58
N THR A 203 9.70 -9.94 1.45
CA THR A 203 8.71 -10.27 2.50
C THR A 203 8.60 -11.78 2.72
N SER A 204 8.57 -12.60 1.65
CA SER A 204 8.58 -14.07 1.76
C SER A 204 9.85 -14.57 2.44
N LEU A 205 11.01 -14.03 2.08
CA LEU A 205 12.28 -14.37 2.73
C LEU A 205 12.25 -14.06 4.21
N MET A 206 11.73 -12.90 4.59
CA MET A 206 11.57 -12.49 6.00
C MET A 206 10.58 -13.41 6.73
N ALA A 207 9.45 -13.73 6.13
CA ALA A 207 8.42 -14.57 6.72
C ALA A 207 8.89 -16.03 6.89
N MET A 208 9.63 -16.59 5.92
CA MET A 208 10.26 -17.91 6.03
C MET A 208 11.29 -17.95 7.15
N SER A 209 12.14 -16.92 7.26
CA SER A 209 13.09 -16.81 8.37
C SER A 209 12.37 -16.69 9.72
N ALA A 210 11.30 -15.89 9.80
CA ALA A 210 10.48 -15.75 10.99
C ALA A 210 9.87 -17.10 11.42
N ARG A 211 9.30 -17.85 10.47
CA ARG A 211 8.76 -19.20 10.73
C ARG A 211 9.82 -20.16 11.25
N TYR A 212 11.02 -20.17 10.65
CA TYR A 212 12.13 -21.01 11.09
C TYR A 212 12.54 -20.72 12.54
N HIS A 213 12.52 -19.44 12.96
CA HIS A 213 12.87 -19.01 14.30
C HIS A 213 11.67 -18.90 15.27
N GLY A 214 10.46 -19.29 14.85
CA GLY A 214 9.25 -19.21 15.68
C GLY A 214 8.78 -17.78 15.98
N VAL A 215 9.16 -16.80 15.14
CA VAL A 215 8.78 -15.39 15.27
C VAL A 215 7.46 -15.15 14.54
N PRO A 216 6.42 -14.60 15.20
CA PRO A 216 5.14 -14.33 14.55
C PRO A 216 5.23 -13.21 13.52
N VAL A 217 4.51 -13.39 12.41
CA VAL A 217 4.39 -12.43 11.29
C VAL A 217 3.01 -11.80 11.32
N TYR A 218 2.96 -10.50 11.55
CA TYR A 218 1.77 -9.67 11.51
C TYR A 218 1.73 -8.86 10.21
N VAL A 219 0.62 -8.96 9.50
CA VAL A 219 0.34 -8.14 8.32
C VAL A 219 -0.66 -7.07 8.71
N CYS A 220 -0.26 -5.80 8.65
CA CYS A 220 -1.11 -4.66 8.95
C CYS A 220 -1.46 -3.93 7.65
N ALA A 221 -2.70 -4.10 7.20
CA ALA A 221 -3.19 -3.54 5.95
C ALA A 221 -4.69 -3.25 6.04
N GLU A 222 -5.15 -2.24 5.33
CA GLU A 222 -6.52 -1.79 5.34
C GLU A 222 -7.46 -2.77 4.63
N SER A 223 -8.72 -2.89 5.09
CA SER A 223 -9.73 -3.80 4.54
C SER A 223 -10.01 -3.60 3.05
N PHE A 224 -9.86 -2.38 2.53
CA PHE A 224 -10.04 -2.11 1.09
C PHE A 224 -8.89 -2.62 0.21
N LYS A 225 -7.87 -3.26 0.76
CA LYS A 225 -6.84 -4.00 0.03
C LYS A 225 -7.21 -5.47 -0.18
N GLN A 226 -8.37 -5.91 0.28
CA GLN A 226 -8.88 -7.25 0.01
C GLN A 226 -9.40 -7.37 -1.41
N THR A 227 -9.21 -8.55 -2.00
CA THR A 227 -9.81 -8.95 -3.27
C THR A 227 -10.39 -10.35 -3.13
N ASN A 228 -11.52 -10.59 -3.80
CA ASN A 228 -12.17 -11.91 -3.91
C ASN A 228 -11.56 -12.73 -5.05
N SER A 229 -10.30 -12.54 -5.35
CA SER A 229 -9.58 -13.24 -6.41
C SER A 229 -8.22 -13.71 -5.92
N ASN A 230 -7.83 -14.89 -6.36
CA ASN A 230 -6.47 -15.42 -6.19
C ASN A 230 -5.56 -15.07 -7.38
N ALA A 231 -6.15 -14.56 -8.46
CA ALA A 231 -5.39 -14.06 -9.61
C ALA A 231 -4.81 -12.68 -9.28
N TYR A 232 -3.51 -12.57 -9.39
CA TYR A 232 -2.80 -11.30 -9.26
C TYR A 232 -1.62 -11.29 -10.23
N GLU A 233 -1.56 -10.28 -11.07
CA GLU A 233 -0.47 -10.09 -12.01
C GLU A 233 0.62 -9.22 -11.37
N LEU A 234 1.82 -9.79 -11.23
CA LEU A 234 2.98 -9.06 -10.76
C LEU A 234 3.57 -8.23 -11.90
N GLU A 235 3.84 -6.96 -11.62
CA GLU A 235 4.46 -6.04 -12.58
C GLU A 235 5.98 -6.16 -12.54
N GLN A 236 6.58 -6.40 -13.71
CA GLN A 236 8.03 -6.30 -13.88
C GLN A 236 8.43 -4.84 -14.02
N MET A 237 9.44 -4.43 -13.27
CA MET A 237 9.94 -3.06 -13.22
C MET A 237 11.16 -2.87 -14.11
N ASP A 238 11.59 -1.60 -14.28
CA ASP A 238 12.77 -1.28 -15.10
C ASP A 238 14.03 -1.98 -14.55
N PRO A 239 14.66 -2.85 -15.35
CA PRO A 239 15.91 -3.51 -14.97
C PRO A 239 17.04 -2.54 -14.62
N GLY A 240 17.03 -1.34 -15.21
CA GLY A 240 18.05 -0.31 -14.97
C GLY A 240 18.13 0.18 -13.52
N GLU A 241 17.04 0.04 -12.75
CA GLU A 241 17.02 0.40 -11.32
C GLU A 241 17.98 -0.45 -10.48
N LEU A 242 18.31 -1.67 -10.93
CA LEU A 242 19.28 -2.53 -10.25
C LEU A 242 20.75 -2.10 -10.50
N LYS A 243 20.97 -1.13 -11.41
CA LYS A 243 22.27 -0.52 -11.71
C LYS A 243 23.36 -1.51 -12.09
N LEU A 244 22.97 -2.66 -12.67
CA LEU A 244 23.92 -3.62 -13.23
C LEU A 244 24.14 -3.33 -14.71
N ASN A 245 25.35 -2.91 -15.07
CA ASN A 245 25.73 -2.65 -16.44
C ASN A 245 26.79 -3.66 -16.89
N VAL A 246 26.38 -4.89 -17.16
CA VAL A 246 27.23 -5.99 -17.64
C VAL A 246 26.63 -6.57 -18.90
N ALA A 247 27.35 -6.50 -20.02
CA ALA A 247 26.88 -7.03 -21.29
C ALA A 247 26.61 -8.54 -21.21
N GLY A 248 25.50 -8.99 -21.80
CA GLY A 248 25.10 -10.41 -21.84
C GLY A 248 24.40 -10.91 -20.56
N VAL A 249 24.22 -10.09 -19.54
CA VAL A 249 23.46 -10.46 -18.33
C VAL A 249 21.99 -10.05 -18.48
N LYS A 250 21.06 -11.01 -18.31
CA LYS A 250 19.63 -10.72 -18.19
C LYS A 250 19.34 -10.22 -16.78
N VAL A 251 18.89 -8.99 -16.65
CA VAL A 251 18.47 -8.38 -15.37
C VAL A 251 16.97 -8.57 -15.20
N SER A 252 16.55 -9.04 -14.03
CA SER A 252 15.13 -9.21 -13.65
C SER A 252 14.85 -8.37 -12.41
N ASN A 253 13.85 -7.48 -12.50
CA ASN A 253 13.49 -6.55 -11.45
C ASN A 253 11.99 -6.68 -11.15
N TRP A 254 11.66 -7.13 -9.93
CA TRP A 254 10.30 -7.27 -9.42
C TRP A 254 10.20 -6.51 -8.10
N TYR A 255 9.15 -5.68 -7.98
CA TYR A 255 8.93 -4.95 -6.74
C TYR A 255 8.12 -5.74 -5.74
N PHE A 256 7.20 -6.58 -6.22
CA PHE A 256 6.24 -7.28 -5.41
C PHE A 256 6.34 -8.79 -5.59
N GLU A 257 5.93 -9.51 -4.58
CA GLU A 257 5.85 -10.97 -4.58
C GLU A 257 4.60 -11.42 -3.83
N ARG A 258 4.22 -12.67 -4.06
CA ARG A 258 3.17 -13.34 -3.30
C ARG A 258 3.77 -14.05 -2.10
N VAL A 259 3.23 -13.78 -0.91
CA VAL A 259 3.61 -14.43 0.34
C VAL A 259 2.53 -15.43 0.72
N ALA A 260 2.92 -16.68 0.96
CA ALA A 260 1.99 -17.77 1.25
C ALA A 260 1.27 -17.55 2.60
N PRO A 261 -0.01 -17.95 2.71
CA PRO A 261 -0.83 -17.69 3.90
C PRO A 261 -0.31 -18.40 5.15
N ASP A 262 0.33 -19.57 5.00
CA ASP A 262 0.91 -20.34 6.10
C ASP A 262 2.17 -19.68 6.73
N LEU A 263 2.73 -18.66 6.10
CA LEU A 263 3.79 -17.81 6.64
C LEU A 263 3.27 -16.63 7.46
N ILE A 264 1.96 -16.37 7.44
CA ILE A 264 1.32 -15.24 8.11
C ILE A 264 0.66 -15.72 9.39
N THR A 265 1.04 -15.14 10.53
CA THR A 265 0.45 -15.49 11.83
C THR A 265 -0.89 -14.80 12.03
N LYS A 266 -1.01 -13.53 11.67
CA LYS A 266 -2.23 -12.75 11.86
C LYS A 266 -2.32 -11.58 10.90
N TRP A 267 -3.54 -11.34 10.41
CA TRP A 267 -3.93 -10.14 9.69
C TRP A 267 -4.56 -9.15 10.65
N ILE A 268 -4.21 -7.88 10.45
CA ILE A 268 -4.68 -6.74 11.22
C ILE A 268 -5.22 -5.72 10.21
N HIS A 269 -6.54 -5.51 10.22
CA HIS A 269 -7.22 -4.63 9.26
C HIS A 269 -8.45 -3.94 9.85
#